data_4df93f9bb2c1aba553cdcb9687ace7f5
#
_entry.id   4df93f9bb2c1aba553cdcb9687ace7f5
#
_cell.length_a   1.000
_cell.length_b   1.000
_cell.length_c   1.000
_cell.angle_alpha   90.00
_cell.angle_beta   90.00
_cell.angle_gamma   90.00
#
_symmetry.space_group_name_H-M   'P 1'
#
loop_
_entity.id
_entity.type
_entity.pdbx_description
1 polymer ?
#
loop_
_entity_poly.entity_id
_entity_poly.type
_entity_poly.pdbx_seq_one_letter_code
_entity_poly.pdbx_strand_id
1 'polypeptide(L)'
;MKYADAGVNIAVADEVKQRIRHHANRTFTSGVLGGIGGFGALFALDNKKWKEPVLVSSADGVGTKLKIAMAMGVHSTVGGDLVNHCVNDILVQGASPLFFLDYLAMGKLDPAVIEQLVEGMSRSCRKAGCALIGGETAEMPGFYPPGEYDLAGFIVGVVERKKILTGKAVKPGDALFALPSSGLHTNGYSLARKLVFEVAKLKPDTYVAAVGNKIGAELLKPHFCYAPALKNIVARGWVSALAHITGGGIPGNLPRVLPAGVKAQIDLASWPVPPIFKFLATLGKIETNELLQSFNMGIGMILVVPPAFVKSVEADLKRRREKFFRIGRIERGDAGKPRVAHSGSLNL
;
A
#
# COMPACT_ATOMS: atom_id res chain seq x y z
N MET A 1 5.28 45.21 -2.20
CA MET A 1 5.60 43.79 -2.07
C MET A 1 4.31 43.04 -1.92
N LYS A 2 4.01 42.10 -2.81
CA LYS A 2 2.80 41.22 -2.75
C LYS A 2 3.19 39.83 -2.27
N TYR A 3 2.25 39.04 -1.80
CA TYR A 3 2.50 37.66 -1.34
C TYR A 3 3.06 36.78 -2.46
N ALA A 4 2.67 37.07 -3.72
CA ALA A 4 3.24 36.44 -4.90
C ALA A 4 4.75 36.74 -5.10
N ASP A 5 5.23 37.88 -4.62
CA ASP A 5 6.66 38.24 -4.69
C ASP A 5 7.51 37.37 -3.73
N ALA A 6 6.84 36.75 -2.73
CA ALA A 6 7.43 35.79 -1.81
C ALA A 6 7.25 34.33 -2.27
N GLY A 7 6.74 34.11 -3.50
CA GLY A 7 6.60 32.78 -4.09
C GLY A 7 5.25 32.08 -3.88
N VAL A 8 4.26 32.73 -3.24
CA VAL A 8 2.93 32.13 -2.98
C VAL A 8 1.86 32.81 -3.83
N ASN A 9 1.18 32.04 -4.70
CA ASN A 9 0.16 32.53 -5.62
C ASN A 9 -1.27 32.08 -5.20
N ILE A 10 -2.04 32.99 -4.60
CA ILE A 10 -3.40 32.73 -4.11
C ILE A 10 -4.34 32.28 -5.23
N ALA A 11 -4.26 32.88 -6.43
CA ALA A 11 -5.15 32.51 -7.55
C ALA A 11 -4.91 31.07 -8.01
N VAL A 12 -3.65 30.62 -8.07
CA VAL A 12 -3.33 29.22 -8.36
C VAL A 12 -3.84 28.29 -7.25
N ALA A 13 -3.70 28.70 -6.00
CA ALA A 13 -4.21 27.92 -4.86
C ALA A 13 -5.74 27.75 -4.92
N ASP A 14 -6.48 28.78 -5.34
CA ASP A 14 -7.95 28.70 -5.48
C ASP A 14 -8.36 27.80 -6.67
N GLU A 15 -7.66 27.84 -7.78
CA GLU A 15 -7.85 26.90 -8.89
C GLU A 15 -7.61 25.46 -8.44
N VAL A 16 -6.51 25.21 -7.75
CA VAL A 16 -6.18 23.89 -7.18
C VAL A 16 -7.29 23.37 -6.26
N LYS A 17 -7.80 24.21 -5.36
CA LYS A 17 -8.92 23.84 -4.46
C LYS A 17 -10.18 23.43 -5.24
N GLN A 18 -10.49 24.09 -6.35
CA GLN A 18 -11.64 23.72 -7.18
C GLN A 18 -11.46 22.34 -7.82
N ARG A 19 -10.27 22.05 -8.36
CA ARG A 19 -9.92 20.74 -8.94
C ARG A 19 -9.96 19.62 -7.89
N ILE A 20 -9.39 19.85 -6.72
CA ILE A 20 -9.42 18.92 -5.58
C ILE A 20 -10.89 18.62 -5.19
N ARG A 21 -11.72 19.65 -5.02
CA ARG A 21 -13.13 19.51 -4.65
C ARG A 21 -13.91 18.66 -5.65
N HIS A 22 -13.67 18.85 -6.94
CA HIS A 22 -14.30 18.04 -7.99
C HIS A 22 -14.01 16.54 -7.83
N HIS A 23 -12.75 16.18 -7.65
CA HIS A 23 -12.34 14.77 -7.50
C HIS A 23 -12.79 14.17 -6.16
N ALA A 24 -12.69 14.92 -5.09
CA ALA A 24 -13.03 14.46 -3.74
C ALA A 24 -14.53 14.21 -3.58
N ASN A 25 -15.39 15.09 -4.07
CA ASN A 25 -16.86 14.92 -4.02
C ASN A 25 -17.31 13.59 -4.65
N ARG A 26 -16.60 13.07 -5.65
CA ARG A 26 -16.90 11.79 -6.29
C ARG A 26 -16.64 10.57 -5.39
N THR A 27 -15.96 10.77 -4.27
CA THR A 27 -15.65 9.71 -3.30
C THR A 27 -16.62 9.66 -2.14
N PHE A 28 -17.48 10.69 -2.00
CA PHE A 28 -18.31 10.85 -0.82
C PHE A 28 -19.26 9.67 -0.64
N THR A 29 -19.33 9.22 0.60
CA THR A 29 -20.25 8.19 1.08
C THR A 29 -21.33 8.84 1.94
N SER A 30 -22.35 8.08 2.32
CA SER A 30 -23.44 8.56 3.18
C SER A 30 -23.00 9.06 4.57
N GLY A 31 -21.77 8.69 4.99
CA GLY A 31 -21.21 9.16 6.25
C GLY A 31 -20.66 10.60 6.19
N VAL A 32 -20.40 11.15 5.01
CA VAL A 32 -19.83 12.50 4.87
C VAL A 32 -20.94 13.55 5.12
N LEU A 33 -20.75 14.41 6.11
CA LEU A 33 -21.75 15.44 6.52
C LEU A 33 -21.43 16.84 6.01
N GLY A 34 -20.43 17.02 5.19
CA GLY A 34 -20.04 18.35 4.67
C GLY A 34 -19.20 18.27 3.42
N GLY A 35 -18.89 19.42 2.83
CA GLY A 35 -18.01 19.53 1.67
C GLY A 35 -16.57 19.86 2.05
N ILE A 36 -15.67 19.82 1.06
CA ILE A 36 -14.28 20.29 1.19
C ILE A 36 -14.24 21.82 1.25
N GLY A 37 -13.43 22.35 2.18
CA GLY A 37 -13.16 23.78 2.34
C GLY A 37 -13.59 24.38 3.68
N GLY A 38 -14.15 23.57 4.60
CA GLY A 38 -14.31 23.93 6.00
C GLY A 38 -13.01 23.78 6.79
N PHE A 39 -12.98 24.22 8.05
CA PHE A 39 -11.84 24.03 8.96
C PHE A 39 -11.61 22.55 9.33
N GLY A 40 -12.63 21.72 9.22
CA GLY A 40 -12.56 20.28 9.48
C GLY A 40 -13.60 19.54 8.69
N ALA A 41 -13.36 18.25 8.49
CA ALA A 41 -14.29 17.35 7.84
C ALA A 41 -15.15 16.62 8.88
N LEU A 42 -16.44 16.48 8.59
CA LEU A 42 -17.39 15.79 9.45
C LEU A 42 -17.78 14.44 8.85
N PHE A 43 -17.70 13.39 9.64
CA PHE A 43 -18.10 12.04 9.24
C PHE A 43 -18.99 11.39 10.31
N ALA A 44 -20.18 10.98 9.92
CA ALA A 44 -21.09 10.25 10.77
C ALA A 44 -20.83 8.74 10.70
N LEU A 45 -20.63 8.13 11.85
CA LEU A 45 -20.59 6.68 11.95
C LEU A 45 -22.00 6.10 12.04
N ASP A 46 -22.32 5.10 11.23
CA ASP A 46 -23.63 4.42 11.26
C ASP A 46 -23.75 3.50 12.49
N ASN A 47 -24.41 4.00 13.52
CA ASN A 47 -24.64 3.30 14.79
C ASN A 47 -25.51 2.03 14.64
N LYS A 48 -26.26 1.89 13.53
CA LYS A 48 -27.05 0.67 13.27
C LYS A 48 -26.17 -0.47 12.76
N LYS A 49 -25.07 -0.12 12.09
CA LYS A 49 -24.13 -1.08 11.52
C LYS A 49 -23.10 -1.58 12.54
N TRP A 50 -22.70 -0.75 13.49
CA TRP A 50 -21.61 -1.00 14.42
C TRP A 50 -22.15 -0.99 15.85
N LYS A 51 -21.98 -2.11 16.59
CA LYS A 51 -22.43 -2.23 18.00
C LYS A 51 -21.38 -1.70 18.97
N GLU A 52 -20.13 -2.11 18.75
CA GLU A 52 -18.96 -1.67 19.54
C GLU A 52 -17.85 -1.24 18.57
N PRO A 53 -18.00 -0.08 17.91
CA PRO A 53 -17.04 0.37 16.90
C PRO A 53 -15.70 0.71 17.52
N VAL A 54 -14.62 0.25 16.89
CA VAL A 54 -13.25 0.66 17.19
C VAL A 54 -12.69 1.33 15.94
N LEU A 55 -12.22 2.56 16.08
CA LEU A 55 -11.55 3.26 15.00
C LEU A 55 -10.13 2.73 14.86
N VAL A 56 -9.69 2.57 13.61
CA VAL A 56 -8.34 2.17 13.24
C VAL A 56 -7.78 3.23 12.30
N SER A 57 -6.61 3.75 12.60
CA SER A 57 -5.94 4.73 11.76
C SER A 57 -4.54 4.28 11.38
N SER A 58 -4.08 4.72 10.20
CA SER A 58 -2.71 4.59 9.75
C SER A 58 -2.31 5.85 9.00
N ALA A 59 -1.02 6.17 9.00
CA ALA A 59 -0.44 7.23 8.20
C ALA A 59 0.80 6.70 7.51
N ASP A 60 0.94 7.00 6.22
CA ASP A 60 2.10 6.57 5.43
C ASP A 60 2.38 7.54 4.28
N GLY A 61 3.52 7.36 3.64
CA GLY A 61 3.95 8.08 2.45
C GLY A 61 4.16 7.14 1.26
N VAL A 62 4.50 7.72 0.11
CA VAL A 62 4.86 6.94 -1.09
C VAL A 62 6.37 6.69 -1.15
N GLY A 63 7.14 7.53 -0.47
CA GLY A 63 8.59 7.44 -0.45
C GLY A 63 9.23 7.78 -1.80
N THR A 64 10.43 7.25 -2.05
CA THR A 64 11.25 7.65 -3.21
C THR A 64 10.75 7.15 -4.57
N LYS A 65 9.62 6.42 -4.63
CA LYS A 65 8.87 6.16 -5.88
C LYS A 65 8.43 7.47 -6.54
N LEU A 66 8.18 8.52 -5.74
CA LEU A 66 7.83 9.86 -6.23
C LEU A 66 8.84 10.39 -7.24
N LYS A 67 10.14 10.14 -7.04
CA LYS A 67 11.19 10.57 -7.98
C LYS A 67 11.03 9.95 -9.38
N ILE A 68 10.45 8.75 -9.47
CA ILE A 68 10.16 8.11 -10.76
C ILE A 68 8.92 8.74 -11.39
N ALA A 69 7.89 9.01 -10.60
CA ALA A 69 6.70 9.73 -11.06
C ALA A 69 7.04 11.09 -11.65
N MET A 70 7.89 11.86 -10.95
CA MET A 70 8.41 13.14 -11.41
C MET A 70 9.20 13.02 -12.72
N ALA A 71 10.14 12.07 -12.79
CA ALA A 71 10.95 11.83 -13.99
C ALA A 71 10.13 11.36 -15.21
N MET A 72 8.99 10.72 -14.99
CA MET A 72 8.09 10.22 -16.04
C MET A 72 6.96 11.20 -16.37
N GLY A 73 6.72 12.24 -15.56
CA GLY A 73 5.55 13.12 -15.68
C GLY A 73 4.20 12.37 -15.45
N VAL A 74 4.20 11.28 -14.68
CA VAL A 74 3.03 10.43 -14.42
C VAL A 74 2.76 10.39 -12.92
N HIS A 75 1.76 11.12 -12.48
CA HIS A 75 1.52 11.38 -11.05
C HIS A 75 0.28 10.66 -10.48
N SER A 76 -0.68 10.28 -11.32
CA SER A 76 -1.91 9.63 -10.85
C SER A 76 -1.69 8.24 -10.23
N THR A 77 -0.61 7.54 -10.61
CA THR A 77 -0.28 6.24 -10.02
C THR A 77 0.09 6.36 -8.55
N VAL A 78 0.97 7.32 -8.22
CA VAL A 78 1.48 7.52 -6.85
C VAL A 78 0.41 8.10 -5.91
N GLY A 79 -0.53 8.91 -6.41
CA GLY A 79 -1.72 9.29 -5.65
C GLY A 79 -2.57 8.07 -5.27
N GLY A 80 -2.75 7.13 -6.21
CA GLY A 80 -3.42 5.87 -5.94
C GLY A 80 -2.66 4.94 -4.98
N ASP A 81 -1.33 4.90 -5.10
CA ASP A 81 -0.46 4.10 -4.23
C ASP A 81 -0.61 4.51 -2.76
N LEU A 82 -0.65 5.81 -2.49
CA LEU A 82 -0.79 6.37 -1.15
C LEU A 82 -2.05 5.84 -0.45
N VAL A 83 -3.20 5.89 -1.15
CA VAL A 83 -4.46 5.38 -0.61
C VAL A 83 -4.42 3.87 -0.44
N ASN A 84 -3.95 3.13 -1.44
CA ASN A 84 -3.94 1.67 -1.41
C ASN A 84 -3.03 1.13 -0.30
N HIS A 85 -1.88 1.77 -0.05
CA HIS A 85 -0.99 1.46 1.05
C HIS A 85 -1.72 1.59 2.39
N CYS A 86 -2.25 2.78 2.69
CA CYS A 86 -2.94 3.06 3.95
C CYS A 86 -4.18 2.16 4.15
N VAL A 87 -4.95 1.87 3.09
CA VAL A 87 -6.10 0.96 3.16
C VAL A 87 -5.65 -0.45 3.56
N ASN A 88 -4.57 -0.95 2.98
CA ASN A 88 -4.04 -2.27 3.31
C ASN A 88 -3.56 -2.36 4.75
N ASP A 89 -3.00 -1.28 5.31
CA ASP A 89 -2.51 -1.24 6.69
C ASP A 89 -3.62 -1.35 7.72
N ILE A 90 -4.78 -0.73 7.49
CA ILE A 90 -5.91 -0.90 8.39
C ILE A 90 -6.67 -2.21 8.14
N LEU A 91 -6.63 -2.72 6.91
CA LEU A 91 -7.24 -4.00 6.55
C LEU A 91 -6.65 -5.17 7.36
N VAL A 92 -5.35 -5.16 7.64
CA VAL A 92 -4.70 -6.24 8.41
C VAL A 92 -5.21 -6.35 9.84
N GLN A 93 -5.86 -5.31 10.35
CA GLN A 93 -6.57 -5.32 11.62
C GLN A 93 -8.07 -5.66 11.49
N GLY A 94 -8.53 -5.97 10.27
CA GLY A 94 -9.94 -6.28 9.99
C GLY A 94 -10.82 -5.05 9.77
N ALA A 95 -10.23 -3.85 9.69
CA ALA A 95 -10.99 -2.61 9.55
C ALA A 95 -11.47 -2.38 8.11
N SER A 96 -12.65 -1.76 8.01
CA SER A 96 -13.17 -1.20 6.78
C SER A 96 -12.83 0.28 6.72
N PRO A 97 -12.33 0.82 5.60
CA PRO A 97 -12.03 2.24 5.49
C PRO A 97 -13.29 3.08 5.57
N LEU A 98 -13.19 4.26 6.19
CA LEU A 98 -14.24 5.27 6.28
C LEU A 98 -13.88 6.49 5.45
N PHE A 99 -12.76 7.12 5.81
CA PHE A 99 -12.30 8.32 5.13
C PHE A 99 -10.79 8.44 5.10
N PHE A 100 -10.32 9.27 4.20
CA PHE A 100 -8.92 9.54 3.92
C PHE A 100 -8.67 11.04 3.91
N LEU A 101 -7.51 11.44 4.40
CA LEU A 101 -6.97 12.77 4.34
C LEU A 101 -5.57 12.70 3.73
N ASP A 102 -5.17 13.72 2.98
CA ASP A 102 -3.83 13.79 2.41
C ASP A 102 -3.08 15.05 2.87
N TYR A 103 -1.77 14.97 2.85
CA TYR A 103 -0.87 16.11 2.88
C TYR A 103 -0.04 16.10 1.62
N LEU A 104 -0.13 17.19 0.85
CA LEU A 104 0.63 17.40 -0.36
C LEU A 104 1.45 18.67 -0.19
N ALA A 105 2.78 18.54 -0.29
CA ALA A 105 3.69 19.68 -0.19
C ALA A 105 4.60 19.75 -1.41
N MET A 106 4.76 20.94 -1.99
CA MET A 106 5.65 21.16 -3.13
C MET A 106 6.26 22.57 -3.08
N GLY A 107 7.40 22.73 -3.75
CA GLY A 107 8.09 24.02 -3.76
C GLY A 107 7.30 25.12 -4.44
N LYS A 108 6.59 24.79 -5.52
CA LYS A 108 5.67 25.66 -6.26
C LYS A 108 4.47 24.84 -6.71
N LEU A 109 3.26 25.34 -6.48
CA LEU A 109 2.03 24.65 -6.89
C LEU A 109 1.98 24.51 -8.41
N ASP A 110 1.78 23.26 -8.86
CA ASP A 110 1.46 22.91 -10.24
C ASP A 110 0.06 22.28 -10.27
N PRO A 111 -0.96 23.00 -10.77
CA PRO A 111 -2.33 22.50 -10.79
C PRO A 111 -2.51 21.20 -11.57
N ALA A 112 -1.74 20.97 -12.63
CA ALA A 112 -1.85 19.77 -13.45
C ALA A 112 -1.28 18.54 -12.73
N VAL A 113 -0.17 18.70 -12.02
CA VAL A 113 0.42 17.65 -11.18
C VAL A 113 -0.52 17.30 -10.01
N ILE A 114 -1.01 18.32 -9.32
CA ILE A 114 -1.92 18.15 -8.18
C ILE A 114 -3.21 17.45 -8.60
N GLU A 115 -3.80 17.84 -9.73
CA GLU A 115 -5.00 17.20 -10.28
C GLU A 115 -4.77 15.71 -10.54
N GLN A 116 -3.65 15.32 -11.17
CA GLN A 116 -3.31 13.91 -11.39
C GLN A 116 -3.17 13.15 -10.06
N LEU A 117 -2.50 13.73 -9.06
CA LEU A 117 -2.33 13.11 -7.74
C LEU A 117 -3.69 12.86 -7.08
N VAL A 118 -4.54 13.88 -7.03
CA VAL A 118 -5.87 13.78 -6.40
C VAL A 118 -6.82 12.89 -7.20
N GLU A 119 -6.74 12.88 -8.54
CA GLU A 119 -7.47 11.91 -9.37
C GLU A 119 -7.11 10.47 -9.00
N GLY A 120 -5.82 10.19 -8.86
CA GLY A 120 -5.33 8.87 -8.42
C GLY A 120 -5.85 8.49 -7.05
N MET A 121 -5.78 9.41 -6.07
CA MET A 121 -6.35 9.21 -4.74
C MET A 121 -7.86 8.97 -4.80
N SER A 122 -8.60 9.82 -5.50
CA SER A 122 -10.06 9.70 -5.66
C SER A 122 -10.47 8.35 -6.25
N ARG A 123 -9.79 7.90 -7.31
CA ARG A 123 -10.03 6.61 -7.94
C ARG A 123 -9.82 5.45 -6.97
N SER A 124 -8.75 5.48 -6.19
CA SER A 124 -8.44 4.45 -5.19
C SER A 124 -9.38 4.48 -4.00
N CYS A 125 -9.73 5.66 -3.49
CA CYS A 125 -10.74 5.83 -2.45
C CYS A 125 -12.09 5.24 -2.86
N ARG A 126 -12.58 5.52 -4.07
CA ARG A 126 -13.84 4.94 -4.58
C ARG A 126 -13.78 3.41 -4.64
N LYS A 127 -12.68 2.83 -5.12
CA LYS A 127 -12.51 1.38 -5.18
C LYS A 127 -12.51 0.74 -3.79
N ALA A 128 -11.94 1.42 -2.80
CA ALA A 128 -11.89 0.95 -1.43
C ALA A 128 -13.20 1.21 -0.65
N GLY A 129 -14.11 2.02 -1.17
CA GLY A 129 -15.31 2.47 -0.47
C GLY A 129 -15.00 3.49 0.64
N CYS A 130 -14.02 4.35 0.41
CA CYS A 130 -13.46 5.35 1.32
C CYS A 130 -13.73 6.75 0.77
N ALA A 131 -14.04 7.73 1.61
CA ALA A 131 -14.24 9.11 1.20
C ALA A 131 -12.97 9.93 1.38
N LEU A 132 -12.51 10.62 0.33
CA LEU A 132 -11.49 11.67 0.45
C LEU A 132 -12.20 12.93 0.93
N ILE A 133 -12.05 13.28 2.23
CA ILE A 133 -12.89 14.31 2.88
C ILE A 133 -12.14 15.60 3.21
N GLY A 134 -10.84 15.63 3.03
CA GLY A 134 -10.00 16.78 3.33
C GLY A 134 -8.53 16.47 3.13
N GLY A 135 -7.71 17.42 3.48
CA GLY A 135 -6.26 17.35 3.38
C GLY A 135 -5.65 18.74 3.44
N GLU A 136 -4.35 18.81 3.23
CA GLU A 136 -3.60 20.06 3.17
C GLU A 136 -2.75 20.08 1.88
N THR A 137 -2.78 21.20 1.18
CA THR A 137 -1.93 21.43 0.00
C THR A 137 -1.07 22.65 0.27
N ALA A 138 0.21 22.42 0.55
CA ALA A 138 1.17 23.45 0.97
C ALA A 138 2.10 23.85 -0.15
N GLU A 139 2.18 25.16 -0.44
CA GLU A 139 3.25 25.76 -1.24
C GLU A 139 4.40 26.18 -0.31
N MET A 140 5.57 25.58 -0.52
CA MET A 140 6.72 25.72 0.36
C MET A 140 7.97 26.14 -0.44
N PRO A 141 8.06 27.41 -0.86
CA PRO A 141 9.19 27.91 -1.64
C PRO A 141 10.51 27.74 -0.90
N GLY A 142 11.53 27.19 -1.59
CA GLY A 142 12.85 26.97 -1.01
C GLY A 142 12.99 25.69 -0.17
N PHE A 143 11.89 24.99 0.16
CA PHE A 143 11.94 23.73 0.90
C PHE A 143 12.05 22.52 -0.04
N TYR A 144 11.26 22.50 -1.10
CA TYR A 144 11.35 21.50 -2.17
C TYR A 144 11.97 22.10 -3.43
N PRO A 145 12.88 21.39 -4.11
CA PRO A 145 13.35 21.78 -5.43
C PRO A 145 12.19 21.97 -6.43
N PRO A 146 12.37 22.80 -7.48
CA PRO A 146 11.35 22.95 -8.51
C PRO A 146 10.92 21.61 -9.12
N GLY A 147 9.59 21.39 -9.24
CA GLY A 147 9.01 20.15 -9.76
C GLY A 147 8.98 18.96 -8.78
N GLU A 148 9.50 19.13 -7.56
CA GLU A 148 9.46 18.11 -6.52
C GLU A 148 8.33 18.35 -5.54
N TYR A 149 7.79 17.23 -5.01
CA TYR A 149 6.72 17.22 -4.02
C TYR A 149 6.85 16.03 -3.08
N ASP A 150 6.18 16.11 -1.95
CA ASP A 150 5.99 15.00 -1.04
C ASP A 150 4.51 14.75 -0.77
N LEU A 151 4.18 13.50 -0.43
CA LEU A 151 2.83 13.04 -0.15
C LEU A 151 2.79 12.24 1.14
N ALA A 152 1.85 12.57 2.01
CA ALA A 152 1.48 11.73 3.13
C ALA A 152 -0.03 11.51 3.15
N GLY A 153 -0.46 10.31 3.54
CA GLY A 153 -1.86 9.93 3.64
C GLY A 153 -2.22 9.52 5.05
N PHE A 154 -3.43 9.85 5.46
CA PHE A 154 -3.99 9.53 6.76
C PHE A 154 -5.34 8.87 6.54
N ILE A 155 -5.46 7.61 6.95
CA ILE A 155 -6.68 6.85 6.83
C ILE A 155 -7.32 6.62 8.19
N VAL A 156 -8.64 6.69 8.22
CA VAL A 156 -9.43 6.22 9.35
C VAL A 156 -10.42 5.18 8.85
N GLY A 157 -10.43 4.04 9.52
CA GLY A 157 -11.36 2.96 9.30
C GLY A 157 -12.03 2.54 10.59
N VAL A 158 -12.93 1.56 10.49
CA VAL A 158 -13.69 1.04 11.62
C VAL A 158 -13.72 -0.48 11.59
N VAL A 159 -13.65 -1.07 12.76
CA VAL A 159 -13.82 -2.51 12.98
C VAL A 159 -14.73 -2.75 14.19
N GLU A 160 -15.56 -3.79 14.14
CA GLU A 160 -16.28 -4.25 15.33
C GLU A 160 -15.28 -4.81 16.34
N ARG A 161 -15.36 -4.41 17.62
CA ARG A 161 -14.40 -4.80 18.68
C ARG A 161 -14.08 -6.30 18.68
N LYS A 162 -15.10 -7.15 18.55
CA LYS A 162 -14.96 -8.61 18.55
C LYS A 162 -14.34 -9.18 17.25
N LYS A 163 -14.19 -8.35 16.21
CA LYS A 163 -13.65 -8.75 14.89
C LYS A 163 -12.24 -8.22 14.62
N ILE A 164 -11.62 -7.59 15.60
CA ILE A 164 -10.24 -7.10 15.46
C ILE A 164 -9.31 -8.29 15.24
N LEU A 165 -8.55 -8.26 14.14
CA LEU A 165 -7.52 -9.24 13.85
C LEU A 165 -6.25 -8.90 14.62
N THR A 166 -6.03 -9.57 15.74
CA THR A 166 -4.88 -9.33 16.62
C THR A 166 -3.73 -10.33 16.43
N GLY A 167 -3.94 -11.34 15.60
CA GLY A 167 -3.02 -12.46 15.45
C GLY A 167 -3.02 -13.48 16.61
N LYS A 168 -3.68 -13.19 17.73
CA LYS A 168 -3.72 -14.09 18.90
C LYS A 168 -4.33 -15.47 18.60
N ALA A 169 -5.15 -15.57 17.58
CA ALA A 169 -5.81 -16.83 17.17
C ALA A 169 -4.92 -17.72 16.29
N VAL A 170 -3.76 -17.24 15.85
CA VAL A 170 -2.81 -18.01 15.02
C VAL A 170 -2.26 -19.19 15.79
N LYS A 171 -2.30 -20.38 15.16
CA LYS A 171 -1.89 -21.65 15.78
C LYS A 171 -1.03 -22.49 14.84
N PRO A 172 -0.19 -23.39 15.37
CA PRO A 172 0.45 -24.40 14.55
C PRO A 172 -0.58 -25.20 13.74
N GLY A 173 -0.28 -25.42 12.45
CA GLY A 173 -1.18 -26.03 11.48
C GLY A 173 -1.95 -25.05 10.61
N ASP A 174 -2.03 -23.77 10.97
CA ASP A 174 -2.62 -22.74 10.10
C ASP A 174 -1.83 -22.64 8.78
N ALA A 175 -2.53 -22.54 7.66
CA ALA A 175 -1.94 -22.42 6.34
C ALA A 175 -1.57 -20.96 6.04
N LEU A 176 -0.49 -20.75 5.30
CA LEU A 176 -0.09 -19.44 4.78
C LEU A 176 -0.46 -19.33 3.31
N PHE A 177 -1.34 -18.36 3.01
CA PHE A 177 -1.68 -17.96 1.66
C PHE A 177 -1.07 -16.60 1.35
N ALA A 178 -0.62 -16.41 0.12
CA ALA A 178 -0.08 -15.14 -0.35
C ALA A 178 -0.85 -14.62 -1.55
N LEU A 179 -1.15 -13.33 -1.56
CA LEU A 179 -1.64 -12.62 -2.72
C LEU A 179 -0.46 -11.89 -3.39
N PRO A 180 -0.36 -11.94 -4.74
CA PRO A 180 0.75 -11.34 -5.46
C PRO A 180 0.77 -9.82 -5.31
N SER A 181 1.96 -9.23 -5.43
CA SER A 181 2.14 -7.80 -5.67
C SER A 181 2.15 -7.48 -7.16
N SER A 182 1.94 -6.21 -7.52
CA SER A 182 2.07 -5.71 -8.91
C SER A 182 3.52 -5.50 -9.33
N GLY A 183 4.43 -5.48 -8.36
CA GLY A 183 5.83 -5.12 -8.45
C GLY A 183 6.32 -4.70 -7.08
N LEU A 184 7.19 -3.67 -7.02
CA LEU A 184 7.77 -3.20 -5.75
C LEU A 184 6.75 -2.60 -4.78
N HIS A 185 5.57 -2.23 -5.25
CA HIS A 185 4.56 -1.44 -4.53
C HIS A 185 5.11 -0.05 -4.18
N THR A 186 5.42 0.23 -2.90
CA THR A 186 5.95 1.52 -2.44
C THR A 186 7.25 1.37 -1.63
N ASN A 187 7.86 0.19 -1.60
CA ASN A 187 9.05 -0.09 -0.77
C ASN A 187 10.23 -0.58 -1.61
N GLY A 188 11.46 -0.37 -1.10
CA GLY A 188 12.69 -0.76 -1.78
C GLY A 188 13.14 0.18 -2.90
N TYR A 189 12.48 1.32 -3.09
CA TYR A 189 12.74 2.22 -4.21
C TYR A 189 14.08 2.94 -4.13
N SER A 190 14.62 3.21 -2.96
CA SER A 190 15.96 3.80 -2.86
C SER A 190 17.02 2.88 -3.46
N LEU A 191 16.98 1.58 -3.14
CA LEU A 191 17.87 0.58 -3.72
C LEU A 191 17.59 0.37 -5.21
N ALA A 192 16.34 0.19 -5.60
CA ALA A 192 15.97 -0.01 -7.00
C ALA A 192 16.41 1.16 -7.90
N ARG A 193 16.20 2.41 -7.47
CA ARG A 193 16.64 3.61 -8.19
C ARG A 193 18.14 3.67 -8.32
N LYS A 194 18.88 3.40 -7.24
CA LYS A 194 20.35 3.34 -7.28
C LYS A 194 20.83 2.33 -8.30
N LEU A 195 20.30 1.11 -8.27
CA LEU A 195 20.68 0.05 -9.20
C LEU A 195 20.35 0.41 -10.66
N VAL A 196 19.14 0.87 -10.91
CA VAL A 196 18.65 1.12 -12.27
C VAL A 196 19.28 2.36 -12.88
N PHE A 197 19.27 3.50 -12.16
CA PHE A 197 19.63 4.78 -12.74
C PHE A 197 21.08 5.17 -12.49
N GLU A 198 21.68 4.76 -11.38
CA GLU A 198 23.06 5.11 -11.05
C GLU A 198 24.06 4.02 -11.46
N VAL A 199 23.78 2.75 -11.21
CA VAL A 199 24.65 1.62 -11.54
C VAL A 199 24.52 1.23 -13.01
N ALA A 200 23.29 0.88 -13.45
CA ALA A 200 23.03 0.48 -14.84
C ALA A 200 22.93 1.66 -15.82
N LYS A 201 22.87 2.91 -15.33
CA LYS A 201 22.73 4.12 -16.14
C LYS A 201 21.55 4.13 -17.11
N LEU A 202 20.47 3.37 -16.78
CA LEU A 202 19.28 3.32 -17.61
C LEU A 202 18.47 4.60 -17.46
N LYS A 203 17.77 4.98 -18.54
CA LYS A 203 16.77 6.06 -18.50
C LYS A 203 15.38 5.47 -18.21
N PRO A 204 14.41 6.23 -17.64
CA PRO A 204 13.08 5.72 -17.35
C PRO A 204 12.33 5.13 -18.56
N ASP A 205 12.57 5.65 -19.76
CA ASP A 205 11.98 5.21 -21.02
C ASP A 205 12.69 4.01 -21.68
N THR A 206 13.82 3.55 -21.09
CA THR A 206 14.58 2.40 -21.61
C THR A 206 13.75 1.12 -21.49
N TYR A 207 13.56 0.41 -22.61
CA TYR A 207 12.97 -0.92 -22.61
C TYR A 207 13.98 -1.96 -22.13
N VAL A 208 13.59 -2.75 -21.15
CA VAL A 208 14.43 -3.82 -20.56
C VAL A 208 13.82 -5.17 -20.89
N ALA A 209 14.43 -5.92 -21.81
CA ALA A 209 13.93 -7.19 -22.28
C ALA A 209 13.68 -8.21 -21.15
N ALA A 210 14.59 -8.29 -20.17
CA ALA A 210 14.45 -9.16 -19.00
C ALA A 210 13.23 -8.86 -18.14
N VAL A 211 12.70 -7.63 -18.19
CA VAL A 211 11.50 -7.20 -17.48
C VAL A 211 10.26 -7.22 -18.38
N GLY A 212 10.46 -7.13 -19.68
CA GLY A 212 9.41 -7.08 -20.70
C GLY A 212 8.67 -5.74 -20.77
N ASN A 213 9.28 -4.65 -20.28
CA ASN A 213 8.65 -3.33 -20.19
C ASN A 213 9.69 -2.20 -20.19
N LYS A 214 9.25 -0.94 -20.40
CA LYS A 214 10.03 0.24 -20.07
C LYS A 214 10.25 0.29 -18.55
N ILE A 215 11.47 0.51 -18.11
CA ILE A 215 11.82 0.37 -16.69
C ILE A 215 11.07 1.36 -15.79
N GLY A 216 10.86 2.59 -16.23
CA GLY A 216 10.07 3.58 -15.49
C GLY A 216 8.61 3.16 -15.34
N ALA A 217 7.99 2.63 -16.40
CA ALA A 217 6.62 2.12 -16.37
C ALA A 217 6.49 0.91 -15.45
N GLU A 218 7.48 0.00 -15.44
CA GLU A 218 7.52 -1.13 -14.51
C GLU A 218 7.60 -0.67 -13.06
N LEU A 219 8.49 0.27 -12.77
CA LEU A 219 8.65 0.83 -11.43
C LEU A 219 7.46 1.69 -10.99
N LEU A 220 6.65 2.22 -11.91
CA LEU A 220 5.41 2.95 -11.58
C LEU A 220 4.17 2.07 -11.49
N LYS A 221 4.26 0.75 -11.62
CA LYS A 221 3.11 -0.13 -11.41
C LYS A 221 2.42 0.20 -10.09
N PRO A 222 1.08 0.37 -10.10
CA PRO A 222 0.34 0.76 -8.91
C PRO A 222 0.40 -0.29 -7.81
N HIS A 223 0.47 0.15 -6.57
CA HIS A 223 0.28 -0.66 -5.38
C HIS A 223 -1.13 -1.26 -5.37
N PHE A 224 -1.27 -2.57 -5.16
CA PHE A 224 -2.58 -3.21 -5.12
C PHE A 224 -3.31 -2.89 -3.81
N CYS A 225 -4.62 -2.62 -3.94
CA CYS A 225 -5.53 -2.57 -2.81
C CYS A 225 -6.16 -3.96 -2.61
N TYR A 226 -5.87 -4.60 -1.50
CA TYR A 226 -6.38 -5.95 -1.20
C TYR A 226 -7.76 -5.94 -0.52
N ALA A 227 -8.26 -4.78 -0.09
CA ALA A 227 -9.55 -4.68 0.60
C ALA A 227 -10.73 -5.24 -0.20
N PRO A 228 -10.90 -4.99 -1.51
CA PRO A 228 -11.99 -5.58 -2.28
C PRO A 228 -11.90 -7.10 -2.36
N ALA A 229 -10.69 -7.66 -2.52
CA ALA A 229 -10.46 -9.10 -2.61
C ALA A 229 -10.76 -9.82 -1.29
N LEU A 230 -10.38 -9.20 -0.16
CA LEU A 230 -10.40 -9.83 1.16
C LEU A 230 -11.64 -9.50 2.00
N LYS A 231 -12.47 -8.52 1.58
CA LYS A 231 -13.64 -8.05 2.33
C LYS A 231 -14.53 -9.18 2.86
N ASN A 232 -14.86 -10.16 2.03
CA ASN A 232 -15.71 -11.28 2.41
C ASN A 232 -15.00 -12.25 3.37
N ILE A 233 -13.74 -12.55 3.11
CA ILE A 233 -12.91 -13.45 3.91
C ILE A 233 -12.78 -12.89 5.34
N VAL A 234 -12.48 -11.59 5.47
CA VAL A 234 -12.38 -10.89 6.75
C VAL A 234 -13.74 -10.84 7.46
N ALA A 235 -14.79 -10.44 6.76
CA ALA A 235 -16.13 -10.33 7.35
C ALA A 235 -16.64 -11.66 7.94
N ARG A 236 -16.28 -12.79 7.32
CA ARG A 236 -16.65 -14.14 7.75
C ARG A 236 -15.72 -14.72 8.83
N GLY A 237 -14.61 -14.04 9.16
CA GLY A 237 -13.64 -14.54 10.14
C GLY A 237 -12.89 -15.79 9.68
N TRP A 238 -12.62 -15.94 8.39
CA TRP A 238 -11.92 -17.10 7.83
C TRP A 238 -10.39 -17.01 7.92
N VAL A 239 -9.86 -15.94 8.51
CA VAL A 239 -8.43 -15.75 8.73
C VAL A 239 -8.14 -15.50 10.21
N SER A 240 -7.02 -16.00 10.70
CA SER A 240 -6.50 -15.73 12.03
C SER A 240 -5.69 -14.43 12.08
N ALA A 241 -5.05 -14.09 10.96
CA ALA A 241 -4.26 -12.87 10.79
C ALA A 241 -4.07 -12.51 9.31
N LEU A 242 -3.72 -11.26 9.06
CA LEU A 242 -3.26 -10.73 7.78
C LEU A 242 -1.95 -9.99 8.00
N ALA A 243 -1.03 -10.07 7.03
CA ALA A 243 0.21 -9.29 7.04
C ALA A 243 0.40 -8.58 5.70
N HIS A 244 0.44 -7.25 5.72
CA HIS A 244 0.80 -6.41 4.57
C HIS A 244 2.32 -6.39 4.43
N ILE A 245 2.84 -6.75 3.25
CA ILE A 245 4.28 -6.87 3.03
C ILE A 245 4.81 -5.55 2.46
N THR A 246 5.38 -4.77 3.35
CA THR A 246 5.94 -3.44 3.12
C THR A 246 7.46 -3.41 3.35
N GLY A 247 8.02 -2.30 3.83
CA GLY A 247 9.43 -2.19 4.21
C GLY A 247 9.83 -3.26 5.24
N GLY A 248 10.97 -3.89 5.04
CA GLY A 248 11.42 -5.05 5.81
C GLY A 248 10.97 -6.40 5.22
N GLY A 249 10.16 -6.40 4.13
CA GLY A 249 9.72 -7.60 3.43
C GLY A 249 8.97 -8.61 4.29
N ILE A 250 8.98 -9.87 3.89
CA ILE A 250 8.30 -10.94 4.65
C ILE A 250 8.89 -11.10 6.06
N PRO A 251 10.22 -11.13 6.25
CA PRO A 251 10.82 -11.29 7.58
C PRO A 251 10.47 -10.17 8.56
N GLY A 252 10.29 -8.94 8.08
CA GLY A 252 9.97 -7.78 8.91
C GLY A 252 8.49 -7.61 9.23
N ASN A 253 7.59 -8.09 8.36
CA ASN A 253 6.16 -7.83 8.50
C ASN A 253 5.36 -9.01 9.06
N LEU A 254 5.60 -10.24 8.59
CA LEU A 254 4.84 -11.40 9.05
C LEU A 254 4.96 -11.64 10.57
N PRO A 255 6.13 -11.48 11.22
CA PRO A 255 6.24 -11.65 12.67
C PRO A 255 5.34 -10.74 13.50
N ARG A 256 4.94 -9.58 12.97
CA ARG A 256 4.13 -8.57 13.69
C ARG A 256 2.74 -9.09 14.06
N VAL A 257 2.27 -10.09 13.33
CA VAL A 257 0.93 -10.70 13.51
C VAL A 257 0.97 -12.13 14.06
N LEU A 258 2.15 -12.61 14.43
CA LEU A 258 2.31 -13.95 15.02
C LEU A 258 2.37 -13.85 16.56
N PRO A 259 1.67 -14.69 17.34
CA PRO A 259 1.82 -14.74 18.79
C PRO A 259 3.15 -15.42 19.18
N ALA A 260 3.52 -15.35 20.46
CA ALA A 260 4.66 -16.09 20.97
C ALA A 260 4.48 -17.62 20.80
N GLY A 261 5.59 -18.35 20.67
CA GLY A 261 5.57 -19.82 20.57
C GLY A 261 5.19 -20.38 19.19
N VAL A 262 5.05 -19.53 18.18
CA VAL A 262 4.85 -19.97 16.79
C VAL A 262 5.84 -19.33 15.84
N LYS A 263 6.11 -20.00 14.73
CA LYS A 263 6.89 -19.53 13.59
C LYS A 263 6.15 -19.79 12.29
N ALA A 264 6.37 -18.96 11.29
CA ALA A 264 5.98 -19.21 9.91
C ALA A 264 7.08 -20.01 9.20
N GLN A 265 6.74 -21.15 8.61
CA GLN A 265 7.61 -21.89 7.71
C GLN A 265 7.15 -21.64 6.28
N ILE A 266 8.01 -21.01 5.47
CA ILE A 266 7.71 -20.58 4.10
C ILE A 266 8.56 -21.37 3.12
N ASP A 267 7.95 -21.82 2.03
CA ASP A 267 8.65 -22.40 0.88
C ASP A 267 8.84 -21.30 -0.18
N LEU A 268 10.08 -20.88 -0.38
CA LEU A 268 10.44 -19.82 -1.34
C LEU A 268 10.24 -20.23 -2.82
N ALA A 269 10.10 -21.53 -3.10
CA ALA A 269 9.81 -22.01 -4.46
C ALA A 269 8.32 -22.00 -4.80
N SER A 270 7.43 -21.71 -3.83
CA SER A 270 5.98 -21.86 -3.96
C SER A 270 5.28 -20.78 -4.78
N TRP A 271 5.97 -19.74 -5.21
CA TRP A 271 5.42 -18.69 -6.09
C TRP A 271 6.42 -18.23 -7.14
N PRO A 272 5.96 -17.77 -8.31
CA PRO A 272 6.84 -17.19 -9.32
C PRO A 272 7.29 -15.78 -8.88
N VAL A 273 8.59 -15.56 -8.81
CA VAL A 273 9.16 -14.23 -8.57
C VAL A 273 9.00 -13.37 -9.83
N PRO A 274 8.39 -12.17 -9.73
CA PRO A 274 8.23 -11.28 -10.88
C PRO A 274 9.57 -10.84 -11.50
N PRO A 275 9.61 -10.65 -12.85
CA PRO A 275 10.86 -10.38 -13.58
C PRO A 275 11.65 -9.19 -13.04
N ILE A 276 10.99 -8.15 -12.53
CA ILE A 276 11.66 -6.97 -11.98
C ILE A 276 12.59 -7.32 -10.81
N PHE A 277 12.20 -8.24 -9.93
CA PHE A 277 13.03 -8.63 -8.79
C PHE A 277 14.24 -9.46 -9.22
N LYS A 278 14.06 -10.33 -10.22
CA LYS A 278 15.17 -11.08 -10.85
C LYS A 278 16.18 -10.12 -11.47
N PHE A 279 15.69 -9.12 -12.20
CA PHE A 279 16.52 -8.08 -12.81
C PHE A 279 17.32 -7.30 -11.77
N LEU A 280 16.66 -6.83 -10.69
CA LEU A 280 17.33 -6.10 -9.61
C LEU A 280 18.35 -6.98 -8.85
N ALA A 281 18.00 -8.25 -8.60
CA ALA A 281 18.89 -9.22 -7.94
C ALA A 281 20.17 -9.43 -8.74
N THR A 282 20.03 -9.65 -10.05
CA THR A 282 21.19 -9.85 -10.97
C THR A 282 22.03 -8.58 -11.05
N LEU A 283 21.39 -7.41 -11.22
CA LEU A 283 22.05 -6.13 -11.37
C LEU A 283 22.88 -5.74 -10.15
N GLY A 284 22.32 -5.98 -8.96
CA GLY A 284 22.95 -5.65 -7.69
C GLY A 284 23.79 -6.79 -7.09
N LYS A 285 23.77 -8.00 -7.68
CA LYS A 285 24.33 -9.22 -7.09
C LYS A 285 23.87 -9.40 -5.63
N ILE A 286 22.57 -9.20 -5.40
CA ILE A 286 22.01 -9.11 -4.05
C ILE A 286 21.73 -10.53 -3.52
N GLU A 287 22.20 -10.81 -2.33
CA GLU A 287 21.96 -12.07 -1.62
C GLU A 287 20.47 -12.24 -1.26
N THR A 288 19.99 -13.49 -1.22
CA THR A 288 18.59 -13.84 -0.98
C THR A 288 18.02 -13.18 0.30
N ASN A 289 18.76 -13.18 1.39
CA ASN A 289 18.30 -12.60 2.65
C ASN A 289 18.08 -11.08 2.54
N GLU A 290 18.98 -10.39 1.84
CA GLU A 290 18.84 -8.96 1.60
C GLU A 290 17.65 -8.65 0.66
N LEU A 291 17.44 -9.48 -0.37
CA LEU A 291 16.27 -9.38 -1.24
C LEU A 291 14.96 -9.50 -0.46
N LEU A 292 14.88 -10.49 0.44
CA LEU A 292 13.71 -10.75 1.27
C LEU A 292 13.44 -9.64 2.29
N GLN A 293 14.46 -8.88 2.69
CA GLN A 293 14.33 -7.72 3.61
C GLN A 293 14.01 -6.42 2.85
N SER A 294 14.65 -6.22 1.70
CA SER A 294 14.51 -4.99 0.93
C SER A 294 13.25 -4.92 0.09
N PHE A 295 12.74 -6.08 -0.36
CA PHE A 295 11.64 -6.18 -1.31
C PHE A 295 10.55 -7.17 -0.86
N ASN A 296 9.35 -6.99 -1.42
CA ASN A 296 8.24 -7.91 -1.21
C ASN A 296 8.36 -9.24 -2.02
N MET A 297 9.31 -9.33 -2.93
CA MET A 297 9.60 -10.48 -3.82
C MET A 297 8.37 -11.04 -4.56
N GLY A 298 7.39 -10.18 -4.86
CA GLY A 298 6.17 -10.57 -5.56
C GLY A 298 4.99 -10.91 -4.66
N ILE A 299 5.13 -10.80 -3.35
CA ILE A 299 4.06 -11.05 -2.37
C ILE A 299 3.69 -9.73 -1.67
N GLY A 300 2.44 -9.28 -1.81
CA GLY A 300 2.00 -8.04 -1.18
C GLY A 300 1.14 -8.24 0.07
N MET A 301 0.46 -9.37 0.20
CA MET A 301 -0.38 -9.68 1.36
C MET A 301 -0.27 -11.16 1.71
N ILE A 302 -0.10 -11.47 3.00
CA ILE A 302 -0.13 -12.85 3.50
C ILE A 302 -1.35 -13.02 4.41
N LEU A 303 -2.06 -14.13 4.22
CA LEU A 303 -3.19 -14.56 5.02
C LEU A 303 -2.78 -15.77 5.85
N VAL A 304 -3.07 -15.73 7.15
CA VAL A 304 -2.95 -16.90 8.03
C VAL A 304 -4.34 -17.51 8.16
N VAL A 305 -4.52 -18.73 7.65
CA VAL A 305 -5.84 -19.38 7.47
C VAL A 305 -5.90 -20.66 8.30
N PRO A 306 -6.86 -20.75 9.26
CA PRO A 306 -7.09 -21.99 9.99
C PRO A 306 -7.46 -23.16 9.06
N PRO A 307 -7.07 -24.40 9.35
CA PRO A 307 -7.34 -25.57 8.51
C PRO A 307 -8.82 -25.72 8.11
N ALA A 308 -9.73 -25.39 9.03
CA ALA A 308 -11.19 -25.45 8.80
C ALA A 308 -11.67 -24.54 7.68
N PHE A 309 -10.97 -23.45 7.38
CA PHE A 309 -11.41 -22.44 6.40
C PHE A 309 -10.59 -22.45 5.09
N VAL A 310 -9.57 -23.30 4.97
CA VAL A 310 -8.70 -23.39 3.78
C VAL A 310 -9.53 -23.52 2.50
N LYS A 311 -10.43 -24.51 2.40
CA LYS A 311 -11.29 -24.70 1.22
C LYS A 311 -12.20 -23.49 0.94
N SER A 312 -12.72 -22.85 1.99
CA SER A 312 -13.60 -21.68 1.86
C SER A 312 -12.86 -20.46 1.31
N VAL A 313 -11.65 -20.21 1.81
CA VAL A 313 -10.78 -19.13 1.33
C VAL A 313 -10.37 -19.36 -0.12
N GLU A 314 -9.93 -20.56 -0.48
CA GLU A 314 -9.59 -20.92 -1.87
C GLU A 314 -10.79 -20.73 -2.81
N ALA A 315 -11.97 -21.20 -2.42
CA ALA A 315 -13.19 -21.05 -3.23
C ALA A 315 -13.58 -19.57 -3.42
N ASP A 316 -13.48 -18.74 -2.39
CA ASP A 316 -13.81 -17.31 -2.49
C ASP A 316 -12.81 -16.56 -3.39
N LEU A 317 -11.51 -16.80 -3.23
CA LEU A 317 -10.47 -16.22 -4.07
C LEU A 317 -10.63 -16.65 -5.53
N LYS A 318 -10.83 -17.94 -5.82
CA LYS A 318 -11.08 -18.45 -7.17
C LYS A 318 -12.34 -17.83 -7.82
N ARG A 319 -13.44 -17.74 -7.07
CA ARG A 319 -14.68 -17.11 -7.53
C ARG A 319 -14.47 -15.65 -7.92
N ARG A 320 -13.60 -14.93 -7.20
CA ARG A 320 -13.23 -13.55 -7.48
C ARG A 320 -12.15 -13.42 -8.56
N ARG A 321 -11.64 -14.55 -9.07
CA ARG A 321 -10.53 -14.62 -10.03
C ARG A 321 -9.24 -13.98 -9.51
N GLU A 322 -9.05 -14.01 -8.18
CA GLU A 322 -7.82 -13.54 -7.54
C GLU A 322 -6.73 -14.61 -7.66
N LYS A 323 -5.53 -14.18 -8.03
CA LYS A 323 -4.35 -15.05 -7.97
C LYS A 323 -3.91 -15.19 -6.52
N PHE A 324 -3.53 -16.40 -6.13
CA PHE A 324 -3.00 -16.67 -4.80
C PHE A 324 -2.05 -17.87 -4.85
N PHE A 325 -1.19 -17.96 -3.83
CA PHE A 325 -0.25 -19.04 -3.65
C PHE A 325 -0.37 -19.59 -2.24
N ARG A 326 -0.22 -20.89 -2.07
CA ARG A 326 -0.08 -21.51 -0.75
C ARG A 326 1.42 -21.59 -0.48
N ILE A 327 1.93 -20.71 0.39
CA ILE A 327 3.38 -20.49 0.55
C ILE A 327 3.99 -21.18 1.76
N GLY A 328 3.19 -21.85 2.59
CA GLY A 328 3.70 -22.51 3.78
C GLY A 328 2.64 -22.73 4.85
N ARG A 329 3.10 -22.82 6.09
CA ARG A 329 2.24 -23.06 7.26
C ARG A 329 2.85 -22.46 8.52
N ILE A 330 2.03 -22.36 9.56
CA ILE A 330 2.46 -22.03 10.92
C ILE A 330 2.90 -23.31 11.64
N GLU A 331 4.05 -23.25 12.30
CA GLU A 331 4.63 -24.33 13.10
C GLU A 331 4.88 -23.86 14.54
N ARG A 332 5.17 -24.80 15.45
CA ARG A 332 5.69 -24.45 16.79
C ARG A 332 7.02 -23.72 16.62
N GLY A 333 7.20 -22.63 17.33
CA GLY A 333 8.40 -21.83 17.37
C GLY A 333 9.13 -21.98 18.71
N ASP A 334 10.44 -21.89 18.67
CA ASP A 334 11.28 -21.91 19.87
C ASP A 334 11.59 -20.47 20.32
N ALA A 335 11.70 -20.28 21.63
CA ALA A 335 12.14 -19.00 22.17
C ALA A 335 13.54 -18.65 21.68
N GLY A 336 13.76 -17.39 21.30
CA GLY A 336 15.05 -16.89 20.83
C GLY A 336 15.41 -17.23 19.38
N LYS A 337 14.58 -17.99 18.65
CA LYS A 337 14.77 -18.27 17.21
C LYS A 337 13.95 -17.33 16.32
N PRO A 338 14.35 -17.12 15.05
CA PRO A 338 13.57 -16.34 14.09
C PRO A 338 12.14 -16.85 13.97
N ARG A 339 11.17 -15.90 13.94
CA ARG A 339 9.74 -16.22 13.83
C ARG A 339 9.28 -16.50 12.40
N VAL A 340 10.14 -16.25 11.42
CA VAL A 340 9.98 -16.64 10.02
C VAL A 340 11.20 -17.46 9.64
N ALA A 341 10.95 -18.68 9.19
CA ALA A 341 11.93 -19.58 8.59
C ALA A 341 11.51 -19.88 7.16
N HIS A 342 12.47 -20.13 6.30
CA HIS A 342 12.19 -20.48 4.92
C HIS A 342 12.99 -21.70 4.48
N SER A 343 12.46 -22.43 3.51
CA SER A 343 13.07 -23.53 2.78
C SER A 343 12.96 -23.27 1.28
N GLY A 344 13.68 -24.07 0.50
CA GLY A 344 13.72 -23.86 -0.95
C GLY A 344 14.52 -22.64 -1.34
N SER A 345 14.43 -22.26 -2.61
CA SER A 345 15.12 -21.11 -3.20
C SER A 345 14.13 -20.25 -3.97
N LEU A 346 14.34 -18.94 -3.99
CA LEU A 346 13.63 -18.06 -4.90
C LEU A 346 13.97 -18.45 -6.35
N ASN A 347 12.97 -18.54 -7.19
CA ASN A 347 13.17 -18.77 -8.62
C ASN A 347 13.59 -17.45 -9.30
N LEU A 348 14.87 -17.07 -9.11
CA LEU A 348 15.50 -15.87 -9.66
C LEU A 348 15.99 -16.08 -11.09
#